data_95b0dc5796e55a180256f11b8371c1cf
#
_entry.id   95b0dc5796e55a180256f11b8371c1cf
#
_cell.length_a   1.000
_cell.length_b   1.000
_cell.length_c   1.000
_cell.angle_alpha   90.00
_cell.angle_beta   90.00
_cell.angle_gamma   90.00
#
_symmetry.space_group_name_H-M   'P 1'
#
loop_
_entity.id
_entity.type
_entity.pdbx_description
1 polymer ?
#
loop_
_entity_poly.entity_id
_entity_poly.type
_entity_poly.pdbx_seq_one_letter_code
_entity_poly.pdbx_strand_id
1 'polypeptide(L)'
;MKKINLLLSLVIYLSAPSLLAHDLKSAINSPDRTSKNVMRDNYRNPYQTITFFKIQPGMTVVELSPGAGWYTEIFANYLHEPGNLIAAHFDSNSDREYFKRGRANFEKKIQSSKIYNNVSIVDLSSNLAPKNSVDAVVTFRNLHNWIGPQMDTIFQNSYKALKPGGIFGVVEHRAKDGTSLDAMKKSGYVTEDYAISIAKKHGFVLVDKSEINANPKDLKNYEGGVWTLPPSLRLKDKDKQKYLGIGESDRMTLLFKKPE
;
A
#
# COMPACT_ATOMS: atom_id res chain seq x y z
N MET A 1 70.78 -17.35 31.08
CA MET A 1 69.61 -16.41 31.18
C MET A 1 68.88 -16.41 29.87
N LYS A 2 67.74 -17.10 29.79
CA LYS A 2 66.87 -17.15 28.58
C LYS A 2 65.84 -16.03 28.62
N LYS A 3 65.86 -15.13 27.62
CA LYS A 3 64.90 -14.05 27.49
C LYS A 3 63.64 -14.64 26.85
N ILE A 4 62.53 -14.61 27.57
CA ILE A 4 61.19 -14.96 27.05
C ILE A 4 60.59 -13.70 26.42
N ASN A 5 60.45 -13.68 25.11
CA ASN A 5 59.69 -12.63 24.41
C ASN A 5 58.20 -12.96 24.48
N LEU A 6 57.47 -12.14 25.21
CA LEU A 6 56.01 -12.20 25.30
C LEU A 6 55.41 -11.42 24.10
N LEU A 7 54.91 -12.13 23.11
CA LEU A 7 54.12 -11.51 22.04
C LEU A 7 52.70 -11.21 22.57
N LEU A 8 52.41 -9.92 22.74
CA LEU A 8 51.07 -9.45 23.08
C LEU A 8 50.22 -9.37 21.77
N SER A 9 49.36 -10.36 21.54
CA SER A 9 48.43 -10.33 20.44
C SER A 9 47.29 -9.38 20.73
N LEU A 10 47.25 -8.21 20.07
CA LEU A 10 46.15 -7.25 20.12
C LEU A 10 44.99 -7.78 19.27
N VAL A 11 43.94 -8.30 19.92
CA VAL A 11 42.69 -8.68 19.26
C VAL A 11 41.85 -7.41 19.07
N ILE A 12 41.85 -6.87 17.87
CA ILE A 12 40.96 -5.77 17.50
C ILE A 12 39.56 -6.37 17.26
N TYR A 13 38.66 -6.17 18.21
CA TYR A 13 37.21 -6.41 17.97
C TYR A 13 36.69 -5.33 17.03
N LEU A 14 36.59 -5.64 15.74
CA LEU A 14 35.78 -4.88 14.81
C LEU A 14 34.31 -5.11 15.20
N SER A 15 33.77 -4.20 16.00
CA SER A 15 32.33 -4.10 16.16
C SER A 15 31.73 -3.72 14.80
N ALA A 16 31.20 -4.71 14.06
CA ALA A 16 30.34 -4.42 12.94
C ALA A 16 29.20 -3.51 13.44
N PRO A 17 28.88 -2.39 12.75
CA PRO A 17 27.71 -1.61 13.11
C PRO A 17 26.53 -2.57 13.05
N SER A 18 25.83 -2.74 14.16
CA SER A 18 24.54 -3.44 14.15
C SER A 18 23.67 -2.69 13.16
N LEU A 19 23.42 -3.28 11.98
CA LEU A 19 22.33 -2.87 11.14
C LEU A 19 21.09 -2.95 12.05
N LEU A 20 20.64 -1.77 12.51
CA LEU A 20 19.34 -1.65 13.15
C LEU A 20 18.35 -2.22 12.13
N ALA A 21 17.93 -3.46 12.35
CA ALA A 21 16.89 -4.07 11.55
C ALA A 21 15.71 -3.10 11.64
N HIS A 22 15.37 -2.46 10.52
CA HIS A 22 14.21 -1.59 10.47
C HIS A 22 12.99 -2.46 10.75
N ASP A 23 12.57 -2.44 12.01
CA ASP A 23 11.40 -3.18 12.47
C ASP A 23 10.15 -2.48 11.95
N LEU A 24 9.23 -3.28 11.42
CA LEU A 24 7.94 -2.77 10.93
C LEU A 24 7.18 -1.99 12.00
N LYS A 25 7.27 -2.40 13.27
CA LYS A 25 6.64 -1.67 14.38
C LYS A 25 7.27 -0.29 14.56
N SER A 26 8.58 -0.19 14.45
CA SER A 26 9.30 1.09 14.52
C SER A 26 8.92 2.01 13.37
N ALA A 27 8.79 1.48 12.15
CA ALA A 27 8.33 2.25 10.98
C ALA A 27 6.88 2.75 11.14
N ILE A 28 5.99 1.94 11.73
CA ILE A 28 4.60 2.33 12.01
C ILE A 28 4.53 3.39 13.11
N ASN A 29 5.40 3.31 14.12
CA ASN A 29 5.44 4.26 15.24
C ASN A 29 6.41 5.43 15.01
N SER A 30 6.92 5.58 13.78
CA SER A 30 7.86 6.65 13.45
C SER A 30 7.27 8.04 13.76
N PRO A 31 8.02 8.93 14.42
CA PRO A 31 7.61 10.32 14.66
C PRO A 31 7.49 11.13 13.37
N ASP A 32 8.06 10.64 12.26
CA ASP A 32 7.98 11.28 10.95
C ASP A 32 6.61 11.10 10.29
N ARG A 33 5.76 10.23 10.84
CA ARG A 33 4.40 10.02 10.32
C ARG A 33 3.47 11.15 10.74
N THR A 34 2.63 11.58 9.80
CA THR A 34 1.62 12.61 10.04
C THR A 34 0.61 12.15 11.12
N SER A 35 0.40 12.92 12.18
CA SER A 35 -0.48 12.56 13.30
C SER A 35 -1.89 12.16 12.86
N LYS A 36 -2.49 12.88 11.88
CA LYS A 36 -3.79 12.52 11.30
C LYS A 36 -3.80 11.14 10.59
N ASN A 37 -2.64 10.67 10.13
CA ASN A 37 -2.51 9.34 9.54
C ASN A 37 -2.39 8.28 10.63
N VAL A 38 -1.61 8.53 11.68
CA VAL A 38 -1.45 7.64 12.84
C VAL A 38 -2.80 7.38 13.52
N MET A 39 -3.65 8.40 13.71
CA MET A 39 -5.00 8.22 14.28
C MET A 39 -5.88 7.22 13.52
N ARG A 40 -5.53 6.87 12.29
CA ARG A 40 -6.29 5.94 11.45
C ARG A 40 -5.74 4.51 11.47
N ASP A 41 -4.63 4.26 12.17
CA ASP A 41 -4.00 2.94 12.23
C ASP A 41 -4.95 1.88 12.80
N ASN A 42 -5.79 2.24 13.78
CA ASN A 42 -6.80 1.37 14.37
C ASN A 42 -7.87 0.86 13.39
N TYR A 43 -8.04 1.56 12.25
CA TYR A 43 -8.97 1.14 11.19
C TYR A 43 -8.24 0.46 10.02
N ARG A 44 -6.91 0.53 9.98
CA ARG A 44 -6.12 0.09 8.81
C ARG A 44 -5.16 -1.04 9.11
N ASN A 45 -5.00 -1.36 10.39
CA ASN A 45 -4.20 -2.49 10.87
C ASN A 45 -2.86 -2.65 10.11
N PRO A 46 -2.00 -1.59 10.05
CA PRO A 46 -0.84 -1.57 9.16
C PRO A 46 0.12 -2.72 9.43
N TYR A 47 0.38 -3.05 10.69
CA TYR A 47 1.30 -4.13 11.05
C TYR A 47 0.81 -5.47 10.49
N GLN A 48 -0.43 -5.83 10.77
CA GLN A 48 -1.03 -7.08 10.32
C GLN A 48 -1.14 -7.14 8.79
N THR A 49 -1.54 -6.02 8.15
CA THR A 49 -1.70 -5.93 6.69
C THR A 49 -0.38 -6.10 5.95
N ILE A 50 0.68 -5.39 6.37
CA ILE A 50 1.99 -5.47 5.72
C ILE A 50 2.63 -6.85 5.98
N THR A 51 2.47 -7.41 7.19
CA THR A 51 2.91 -8.77 7.52
C THR A 51 2.18 -9.82 6.68
N PHE A 52 0.86 -9.70 6.51
CA PHE A 52 0.06 -10.60 5.66
C PHE A 52 0.53 -10.56 4.20
N PHE A 53 0.90 -9.39 3.69
CA PHE A 53 1.50 -9.24 2.36
C PHE A 53 2.95 -9.69 2.28
N LYS A 54 3.55 -10.17 3.38
CA LYS A 54 4.92 -10.70 3.43
C LYS A 54 5.98 -9.72 2.95
N ILE A 55 5.72 -8.40 3.08
CA ILE A 55 6.68 -7.37 2.66
C ILE A 55 7.84 -7.32 3.66
N GLN A 56 9.08 -7.31 3.13
CA GLN A 56 10.32 -7.27 3.88
C GLN A 56 11.11 -5.99 3.59
N PRO A 57 11.96 -5.53 4.50
CA PRO A 57 12.68 -4.25 4.37
C PRO A 57 13.50 -4.11 3.09
N GLY A 58 14.15 -5.18 2.62
CA GLY A 58 15.01 -5.18 1.43
C GLY A 58 14.27 -5.31 0.10
N MET A 59 12.94 -5.32 0.08
CA MET A 59 12.14 -5.49 -1.14
C MET A 59 12.01 -4.17 -1.92
N THR A 60 11.97 -4.29 -3.25
CA THR A 60 11.45 -3.23 -4.13
C THR A 60 9.94 -3.36 -4.20
N VAL A 61 9.22 -2.35 -3.71
CA VAL A 61 7.75 -2.32 -3.61
C VAL A 61 7.17 -1.23 -4.51
N VAL A 62 6.11 -1.55 -5.26
CA VAL A 62 5.30 -0.56 -5.97
C VAL A 62 4.01 -0.32 -5.18
N GLU A 63 3.75 0.92 -4.77
CA GLU A 63 2.46 1.35 -4.23
C GLU A 63 1.63 2.01 -5.33
N LEU A 64 0.52 1.37 -5.72
CA LEU A 64 -0.38 1.91 -6.74
C LEU A 64 -1.35 2.91 -6.12
N SER A 65 -1.43 4.11 -6.70
CA SER A 65 -2.30 5.21 -6.26
C SER A 65 -2.19 5.52 -4.77
N PRO A 66 -1.02 5.93 -4.27
CA PRO A 66 -0.77 6.19 -2.84
C PRO A 66 -1.67 7.30 -2.25
N GLY A 67 -2.34 8.08 -3.08
CA GLY A 67 -3.15 9.22 -2.66
C GLY A 67 -2.31 10.28 -1.93
N ALA A 68 -2.67 10.60 -0.68
CA ALA A 68 -1.86 11.52 0.14
C ALA A 68 -0.70 10.81 0.88
N GLY A 69 -0.39 9.55 0.55
CA GLY A 69 0.78 8.82 1.03
C GLY A 69 0.65 8.23 2.43
N TRP A 70 -0.51 7.65 2.78
CA TRP A 70 -0.68 7.06 4.11
C TRP A 70 0.22 5.85 4.34
N TYR A 71 0.22 4.87 3.40
CA TYR A 71 1.14 3.74 3.44
C TYR A 71 2.56 4.13 3.02
N THR A 72 2.71 5.12 2.14
CA THR A 72 4.01 5.67 1.74
C THR A 72 4.83 6.11 2.94
N GLU A 73 4.21 6.75 3.96
CA GLU A 73 4.89 7.13 5.21
C GLU A 73 5.48 5.91 5.94
N ILE A 74 4.78 4.79 5.94
CA ILE A 74 5.23 3.55 6.58
C ILE A 74 6.32 2.90 5.74
N PHE A 75 6.10 2.73 4.45
CA PHE A 75 7.07 2.09 3.55
C PHE A 75 8.37 2.88 3.44
N ALA A 76 8.32 4.21 3.41
CA ALA A 76 9.51 5.05 3.40
C ALA A 76 10.39 4.88 4.65
N ASN A 77 9.77 4.59 5.81
CA ASN A 77 10.49 4.29 7.04
C ASN A 77 10.89 2.80 7.17
N TYR A 78 10.22 1.90 6.45
CA TYR A 78 10.42 0.45 6.59
C TYR A 78 11.39 -0.12 5.55
N LEU A 79 11.26 0.33 4.29
CA LEU A 79 12.11 -0.16 3.20
C LEU A 79 13.46 0.57 3.22
N HIS A 80 14.53 -0.18 3.10
CA HIS A 80 15.90 0.35 3.06
C HIS A 80 16.78 -0.50 2.14
N GLU A 81 17.94 0.03 1.76
CA GLU A 81 18.87 -0.63 0.85
C GLU A 81 19.02 -2.14 1.13
N PRO A 82 18.90 -2.99 0.08
CA PRO A 82 18.70 -2.64 -1.34
C PRO A 82 17.24 -2.34 -1.73
N GLY A 83 16.30 -2.35 -0.77
CA GLY A 83 14.89 -2.11 -1.01
C GLY A 83 14.56 -0.63 -1.25
N ASN A 84 13.49 -0.39 -2.02
CA ASN A 84 12.99 0.93 -2.30
C ASN A 84 11.48 0.93 -2.55
N LEU A 85 10.88 2.13 -2.58
CA LEU A 85 9.48 2.33 -2.89
C LEU A 85 9.32 3.05 -4.23
N ILE A 86 8.48 2.49 -5.10
CA ILE A 86 8.02 3.13 -6.32
C ILE A 86 6.56 3.52 -6.11
N ALA A 87 6.27 4.81 -6.04
CA ALA A 87 4.93 5.34 -5.88
C ALA A 87 4.32 5.62 -7.27
N ALA A 88 3.43 4.74 -7.73
CA ALA A 88 2.70 4.92 -8.99
C ALA A 88 1.49 5.83 -8.75
N HIS A 89 1.64 7.13 -9.05
CA HIS A 89 0.66 8.15 -8.77
C HIS A 89 -0.10 8.57 -10.04
N PHE A 90 -1.06 9.48 -9.91
CA PHE A 90 -1.74 10.10 -11.06
C PHE A 90 -0.74 10.58 -12.10
N ASP A 91 -1.12 10.43 -13.37
CA ASP A 91 -0.27 10.80 -14.47
C ASP A 91 0.05 12.31 -14.43
N SER A 92 1.33 12.63 -14.60
CA SER A 92 1.84 14.01 -14.52
C SER A 92 1.20 14.95 -15.55
N ASN A 93 0.82 14.41 -16.72
CA ASN A 93 0.20 15.14 -17.82
C ASN A 93 -1.35 15.03 -17.84
N SER A 94 -1.98 14.68 -16.74
CA SER A 94 -3.44 14.57 -16.66
C SER A 94 -4.11 15.93 -16.91
N ASP A 95 -5.19 15.98 -17.70
CA ASP A 95 -5.99 17.20 -17.90
C ASP A 95 -6.92 17.51 -16.72
N ARG A 96 -7.09 16.57 -15.79
CA ARG A 96 -7.99 16.73 -14.64
C ARG A 96 -7.30 17.47 -13.50
N GLU A 97 -7.79 18.65 -13.15
CA GLU A 97 -7.23 19.50 -12.07
C GLU A 97 -7.11 18.79 -10.72
N TYR A 98 -8.07 17.91 -10.40
CA TYR A 98 -8.00 17.09 -9.19
C TYR A 98 -6.75 16.19 -9.17
N PHE A 99 -6.41 15.58 -10.31
CA PHE A 99 -5.26 14.67 -10.43
C PHE A 99 -3.94 15.45 -10.43
N LYS A 100 -3.87 16.59 -11.16
CA LYS A 100 -2.72 17.49 -11.13
C LYS A 100 -2.39 17.94 -9.71
N ARG A 101 -3.40 18.46 -9.00
CA ARG A 101 -3.24 18.91 -7.62
C ARG A 101 -2.83 17.78 -6.68
N GLY A 102 -3.46 16.58 -6.83
CA GLY A 102 -3.12 15.41 -6.04
C GLY A 102 -1.67 15.00 -6.24
N ARG A 103 -1.19 14.95 -7.50
CA ARG A 103 0.19 14.65 -7.86
C ARG A 103 1.16 15.67 -7.29
N ALA A 104 0.94 16.95 -7.51
CA ALA A 104 1.82 18.01 -7.02
C ALA A 104 1.93 18.04 -5.48
N ASN A 105 0.82 17.80 -4.77
CA ASN A 105 0.83 17.69 -3.31
C ASN A 105 1.65 16.48 -2.82
N PHE A 106 1.57 15.36 -3.53
CA PHE A 106 2.35 14.17 -3.21
C PHE A 106 3.84 14.39 -3.48
N GLU A 107 4.21 14.99 -4.62
CA GLU A 107 5.59 15.35 -4.93
C GLU A 107 6.20 16.28 -3.88
N LYS A 108 5.45 17.33 -3.48
CA LYS A 108 5.86 18.23 -2.41
C LYS A 108 6.10 17.46 -1.08
N LYS A 109 5.24 16.48 -0.77
CA LYS A 109 5.43 15.62 0.41
C LYS A 109 6.71 14.81 0.31
N ILE A 110 6.96 14.14 -0.81
CA ILE A 110 8.17 13.32 -0.99
C ILE A 110 9.45 14.17 -0.91
N GLN A 111 9.40 15.43 -1.32
CA GLN A 111 10.53 16.36 -1.22
C GLN A 111 10.70 16.99 0.17
N SER A 112 9.72 16.84 1.07
CA SER A 112 9.71 17.55 2.36
C SER A 112 10.61 16.95 3.44
N SER A 113 11.08 15.71 3.28
CA SER A 113 11.89 15.03 4.30
C SER A 113 12.81 13.97 3.68
N LYS A 114 13.97 13.78 4.31
CA LYS A 114 14.96 12.76 3.92
C LYS A 114 14.45 11.32 4.07
N ILE A 115 13.40 11.08 4.86
CA ILE A 115 12.82 9.74 4.99
C ILE A 115 12.31 9.20 3.66
N TYR A 116 12.01 10.08 2.71
CA TYR A 116 11.53 9.71 1.38
C TYR A 116 12.63 9.55 0.32
N ASN A 117 13.92 9.56 0.70
CA ASN A 117 15.02 9.44 -0.27
C ASN A 117 15.02 8.13 -1.05
N ASN A 118 14.39 7.08 -0.51
CA ASN A 118 14.19 5.77 -1.15
C ASN A 118 12.86 5.68 -1.93
N VAL A 119 12.16 6.80 -2.15
CA VAL A 119 10.87 6.85 -2.86
C VAL A 119 11.05 7.49 -4.22
N SER A 120 10.74 6.75 -5.27
CA SER A 120 10.60 7.28 -6.63
C SER A 120 9.13 7.40 -7.03
N ILE A 121 8.81 8.29 -7.97
CA ILE A 121 7.45 8.50 -8.44
C ILE A 121 7.37 8.20 -9.93
N VAL A 122 6.38 7.40 -10.33
CA VAL A 122 6.06 7.10 -11.73
C VAL A 122 4.59 7.40 -12.02
N ASP A 123 4.23 7.50 -13.29
CA ASP A 123 2.83 7.63 -13.71
C ASP A 123 2.13 6.28 -13.64
N LEU A 124 0.91 6.26 -13.10
CA LEU A 124 0.13 5.03 -12.86
C LEU A 124 -0.16 4.26 -14.16
N SER A 125 -0.37 4.97 -15.26
CA SER A 125 -0.66 4.39 -16.57
C SER A 125 0.58 3.90 -17.33
N SER A 126 1.78 4.25 -16.83
CA SER A 126 3.06 3.92 -17.48
C SER A 126 3.60 2.54 -17.12
N ASN A 127 4.77 2.19 -17.65
CA ASN A 127 5.56 1.09 -17.13
C ASN A 127 6.00 1.41 -15.69
N LEU A 128 5.51 0.63 -14.71
CA LEU A 128 5.77 0.89 -13.29
C LEU A 128 7.25 0.69 -12.91
N ALA A 129 7.90 -0.28 -13.57
CA ALA A 129 9.30 -0.64 -13.39
C ALA A 129 9.77 -1.50 -14.58
N PRO A 130 11.07 -1.79 -14.72
CA PRO A 130 11.55 -2.80 -15.65
C PRO A 130 10.84 -4.15 -15.45
N LYS A 131 10.72 -4.93 -16.52
CA LYS A 131 10.09 -6.27 -16.45
C LYS A 131 10.79 -7.14 -15.41
N ASN A 132 10.02 -7.82 -14.57
CA ASN A 132 10.51 -8.77 -13.56
C ASN A 132 11.53 -8.17 -12.57
N SER A 133 11.35 -6.93 -12.16
CA SER A 133 12.31 -6.22 -11.29
C SER A 133 11.81 -5.93 -9.88
N VAL A 134 10.48 -5.97 -9.62
CA VAL A 134 9.93 -5.66 -8.32
C VAL A 134 9.46 -6.91 -7.56
N ASP A 135 9.57 -6.87 -6.24
CA ASP A 135 9.21 -8.00 -5.36
C ASP A 135 7.73 -7.98 -4.99
N ALA A 136 7.17 -6.79 -4.84
CA ALA A 136 5.78 -6.61 -4.44
C ALA A 136 5.12 -5.43 -5.17
N VAL A 137 3.83 -5.58 -5.48
CA VAL A 137 2.94 -4.49 -5.88
C VAL A 137 1.79 -4.47 -4.87
N VAL A 138 1.41 -3.30 -4.38
CA VAL A 138 0.32 -3.16 -3.41
C VAL A 138 -0.62 -2.02 -3.78
N THR A 139 -1.90 -2.19 -3.41
CA THR A 139 -2.90 -1.12 -3.56
C THR A 139 -3.90 -1.14 -2.41
N PHE A 140 -4.36 0.06 -2.03
CA PHE A 140 -5.22 0.24 -0.88
C PHE A 140 -6.40 1.13 -1.22
N ARG A 141 -7.58 0.52 -1.46
CA ARG A 141 -8.86 1.20 -1.72
C ARG A 141 -8.87 2.02 -3.01
N ASN A 142 -8.46 1.39 -4.11
CA ASN A 142 -8.38 2.05 -5.40
C ASN A 142 -9.10 1.31 -6.54
N LEU A 143 -9.36 -0.02 -6.40
CA LEU A 143 -9.94 -0.79 -7.50
C LEU A 143 -11.24 -0.16 -8.02
N HIS A 144 -12.10 0.32 -7.11
CA HIS A 144 -13.36 0.97 -7.47
C HIS A 144 -13.18 2.21 -8.38
N ASN A 145 -12.04 2.89 -8.30
CA ASN A 145 -11.73 4.05 -9.16
C ASN A 145 -11.28 3.65 -10.57
N TRP A 146 -10.85 2.39 -10.75
CA TRP A 146 -10.27 1.91 -12.00
C TRP A 146 -11.22 1.02 -12.81
N ILE A 147 -12.42 0.70 -12.31
CA ILE A 147 -13.37 -0.18 -12.97
C ILE A 147 -13.65 0.30 -14.40
N GLY A 148 -13.13 -0.45 -15.39
CA GLY A 148 -13.12 -0.14 -16.81
C GLY A 148 -11.77 -0.42 -17.45
N PRO A 149 -11.45 0.17 -18.62
CA PRO A 149 -10.21 -0.11 -19.37
C PRO A 149 -8.93 0.18 -18.59
N GLN A 150 -8.93 1.18 -17.69
CA GLN A 150 -7.78 1.52 -16.85
C GLN A 150 -7.37 0.37 -15.93
N MET A 151 -8.32 -0.40 -15.43
CA MET A 151 -8.06 -1.58 -14.58
C MET A 151 -7.15 -2.58 -15.30
N ASP A 152 -7.47 -2.90 -16.55
CA ASP A 152 -6.68 -3.86 -17.35
C ASP A 152 -5.23 -3.37 -17.53
N THR A 153 -5.03 -2.09 -17.85
CA THR A 153 -3.69 -1.51 -18.00
C THR A 153 -2.89 -1.60 -16.70
N ILE A 154 -3.49 -1.24 -15.56
CA ILE A 154 -2.81 -1.24 -14.25
C ILE A 154 -2.41 -2.67 -13.86
N PHE A 155 -3.32 -3.65 -14.00
CA PHE A 155 -3.03 -5.04 -13.67
C PHE A 155 -1.97 -5.65 -14.58
N GLN A 156 -2.03 -5.37 -15.88
CA GLN A 156 -1.03 -5.81 -16.85
C GLN A 156 0.37 -5.24 -16.54
N ASN A 157 0.46 -3.93 -16.26
CA ASN A 157 1.72 -3.28 -15.91
C ASN A 157 2.27 -3.81 -14.57
N SER A 158 1.40 -4.08 -13.60
CA SER A 158 1.76 -4.71 -12.32
C SER A 158 2.35 -6.11 -12.52
N TYR A 159 1.67 -6.93 -13.32
CA TYR A 159 2.14 -8.27 -13.65
C TYR A 159 3.50 -8.25 -14.38
N LYS A 160 3.67 -7.31 -15.31
CA LYS A 160 4.93 -7.15 -16.07
C LYS A 160 6.09 -6.76 -15.16
N ALA A 161 5.86 -5.84 -14.22
CA ALA A 161 6.90 -5.35 -13.30
C ALA A 161 7.33 -6.40 -12.27
N LEU A 162 6.40 -7.20 -11.77
CA LEU A 162 6.67 -8.22 -10.75
C LEU A 162 7.61 -9.32 -11.24
N LYS A 163 8.55 -9.71 -10.38
CA LYS A 163 9.35 -10.92 -10.54
C LYS A 163 8.45 -12.17 -10.56
N PRO A 164 8.86 -13.28 -11.21
CA PRO A 164 8.25 -14.58 -10.93
C PRO A 164 8.25 -14.84 -9.42
N GLY A 165 7.16 -15.36 -8.88
CA GLY A 165 6.99 -15.50 -7.42
C GLY A 165 6.65 -14.22 -6.66
N GLY A 166 6.72 -13.05 -7.28
CA GLY A 166 6.39 -11.76 -6.67
C GLY A 166 4.92 -11.64 -6.30
N ILE A 167 4.62 -10.82 -5.29
CA ILE A 167 3.29 -10.71 -4.69
C ILE A 167 2.52 -9.48 -5.19
N PHE A 168 1.19 -9.60 -5.25
CA PHE A 168 0.29 -8.48 -5.46
C PHE A 168 -0.71 -8.43 -4.30
N GLY A 169 -0.58 -7.42 -3.44
CA GLY A 169 -1.41 -7.20 -2.26
C GLY A 169 -2.53 -6.19 -2.53
N VAL A 170 -3.77 -6.56 -2.23
CA VAL A 170 -4.95 -5.72 -2.44
C VAL A 170 -5.76 -5.58 -1.16
N VAL A 171 -5.98 -4.33 -0.73
CA VAL A 171 -7.02 -3.98 0.25
C VAL A 171 -8.07 -3.15 -0.46
N GLU A 172 -9.33 -3.56 -0.45
CA GLU A 172 -10.41 -2.83 -1.14
C GLU A 172 -11.71 -2.84 -0.34
N HIS A 173 -12.53 -1.81 -0.49
CA HIS A 173 -13.87 -1.71 0.06
C HIS A 173 -14.74 -2.86 -0.44
N ARG A 174 -15.21 -3.72 0.46
CA ARG A 174 -15.89 -4.96 0.11
C ARG A 174 -17.39 -4.77 -0.06
N ALA A 175 -17.89 -5.01 -1.26
CA ALA A 175 -19.32 -5.07 -1.56
C ALA A 175 -19.96 -6.36 -1.01
N LYS A 176 -21.29 -6.39 -0.99
CA LYS A 176 -22.04 -7.64 -0.84
C LYS A 176 -21.94 -8.47 -2.12
N ASP A 177 -21.96 -9.79 -1.96
CA ASP A 177 -21.97 -10.69 -3.11
C ASP A 177 -23.14 -10.40 -4.05
N GLY A 178 -22.92 -10.59 -5.34
CA GLY A 178 -23.93 -10.30 -6.37
C GLY A 178 -24.14 -8.80 -6.68
N THR A 179 -23.38 -7.88 -6.08
CA THR A 179 -23.45 -6.46 -6.43
C THR A 179 -23.04 -6.24 -7.88
N SER A 180 -23.90 -5.59 -8.69
CA SER A 180 -23.65 -5.33 -10.11
C SER A 180 -22.48 -4.37 -10.33
N LEU A 181 -21.87 -4.42 -11.52
CA LEU A 181 -20.75 -3.55 -11.88
C LEU A 181 -21.09 -2.05 -11.74
N ASP A 182 -22.29 -1.66 -12.15
CA ASP A 182 -22.74 -0.26 -12.04
C ASP A 182 -22.96 0.16 -10.58
N ALA A 183 -23.49 -0.76 -9.76
CA ALA A 183 -23.62 -0.51 -8.32
C ALA A 183 -22.24 -0.39 -7.64
N MET A 184 -21.25 -1.21 -8.03
CA MET A 184 -19.86 -1.08 -7.55
C MET A 184 -19.27 0.28 -7.90
N LYS A 185 -19.37 0.72 -9.16
CA LYS A 185 -18.91 2.05 -9.61
C LYS A 185 -19.57 3.19 -8.85
N LYS A 186 -20.87 3.10 -8.60
CA LYS A 186 -21.65 4.13 -7.92
C LYS A 186 -21.33 4.21 -6.42
N SER A 187 -21.19 3.06 -5.77
CA SER A 187 -21.03 2.98 -4.31
C SER A 187 -19.59 3.01 -3.83
N GLY A 188 -18.62 2.69 -4.70
CA GLY A 188 -17.21 2.55 -4.32
C GLY A 188 -16.90 1.26 -3.53
N TYR A 189 -17.83 0.32 -3.46
CA TYR A 189 -17.61 -1.03 -2.92
C TYR A 189 -17.45 -2.02 -4.07
N VAL A 190 -16.49 -2.95 -3.96
CA VAL A 190 -16.15 -3.95 -4.98
C VAL A 190 -16.37 -5.34 -4.40
N THR A 191 -16.95 -6.28 -5.17
CA THR A 191 -17.08 -7.66 -4.72
C THR A 191 -15.73 -8.38 -4.73
N GLU A 192 -15.54 -9.34 -3.81
CA GLU A 192 -14.34 -10.18 -3.82
C GLU A 192 -14.20 -10.93 -5.14
N ASP A 193 -15.29 -11.49 -5.65
CA ASP A 193 -15.31 -12.25 -6.92
C ASP A 193 -14.83 -11.39 -8.10
N TYR A 194 -15.26 -10.12 -8.17
CA TYR A 194 -14.78 -9.21 -9.21
C TYR A 194 -13.28 -8.95 -9.08
N ALA A 195 -12.79 -8.63 -7.87
CA ALA A 195 -11.36 -8.40 -7.63
C ALA A 195 -10.51 -9.63 -7.95
N ILE A 196 -10.98 -10.82 -7.58
CA ILE A 196 -10.30 -12.10 -7.89
C ILE A 196 -10.35 -12.39 -9.38
N SER A 197 -11.49 -12.18 -10.05
CA SER A 197 -11.64 -12.46 -11.48
C SER A 197 -10.71 -11.59 -12.33
N ILE A 198 -10.61 -10.30 -12.02
CA ILE A 198 -9.71 -9.39 -12.75
C ILE A 198 -8.24 -9.75 -12.52
N ALA A 199 -7.86 -10.11 -11.30
CA ALA A 199 -6.50 -10.56 -11.02
C ALA A 199 -6.16 -11.84 -11.81
N LYS A 200 -7.05 -12.82 -11.81
CA LYS A 200 -6.90 -14.08 -12.59
C LYS A 200 -6.80 -13.81 -14.10
N LYS A 201 -7.63 -12.89 -14.64
CA LYS A 201 -7.58 -12.48 -16.05
C LYS A 201 -6.17 -12.04 -16.47
N HIS A 202 -5.42 -11.41 -15.56
CA HIS A 202 -4.06 -10.91 -15.80
C HIS A 202 -2.97 -11.89 -15.34
N GLY A 203 -3.32 -13.15 -15.06
CA GLY A 203 -2.34 -14.22 -14.78
C GLY A 203 -1.96 -14.35 -13.30
N PHE A 204 -2.53 -13.55 -12.41
CA PHE A 204 -2.30 -13.70 -10.98
C PHE A 204 -3.04 -14.91 -10.40
N VAL A 205 -2.43 -15.54 -9.39
CA VAL A 205 -3.04 -16.64 -8.62
C VAL A 205 -3.35 -16.10 -7.22
N LEU A 206 -4.58 -16.31 -6.75
CA LEU A 206 -4.95 -16.01 -5.36
C LEU A 206 -4.23 -17.00 -4.44
N VAL A 207 -3.50 -16.46 -3.46
CA VAL A 207 -2.76 -17.25 -2.46
C VAL A 207 -3.54 -17.34 -1.16
N ASP A 208 -4.08 -16.20 -0.70
CA ASP A 208 -4.75 -16.13 0.59
C ASP A 208 -5.70 -14.93 0.68
N LYS A 209 -6.62 -14.97 1.66
CA LYS A 209 -7.55 -13.91 2.01
C LYS A 209 -7.51 -13.66 3.51
N SER A 210 -7.78 -12.43 3.94
CA SER A 210 -7.79 -12.11 5.36
C SER A 210 -8.90 -11.13 5.72
N GLU A 211 -9.45 -11.30 6.92
CA GLU A 211 -10.43 -10.41 7.54
C GLU A 211 -9.77 -9.30 8.40
N ILE A 212 -8.47 -9.10 8.31
CA ILE A 212 -7.71 -8.10 9.09
C ILE A 212 -8.34 -6.71 9.00
N ASN A 213 -8.86 -6.34 7.83
CA ASN A 213 -9.47 -5.02 7.57
C ASN A 213 -11.00 -5.07 7.49
N ALA A 214 -11.63 -6.14 7.98
CA ALA A 214 -13.08 -6.26 8.02
C ALA A 214 -13.70 -5.31 9.06
N ASN A 215 -14.89 -4.79 8.74
CA ASN A 215 -15.70 -4.02 9.67
C ASN A 215 -17.17 -4.47 9.59
N PRO A 216 -17.62 -5.35 10.50
CA PRO A 216 -18.98 -5.87 10.50
C PRO A 216 -20.06 -4.81 10.77
N LYS A 217 -19.69 -3.61 11.26
CA LYS A 217 -20.62 -2.48 11.45
C LYS A 217 -20.98 -1.79 10.14
N ASP A 218 -20.19 -2.01 9.06
CA ASP A 218 -20.43 -1.40 7.76
C ASP A 218 -21.52 -2.15 6.99
N LEU A 219 -22.71 -1.58 6.93
CA LEU A 219 -23.88 -2.17 6.25
C LEU A 219 -23.85 -2.03 4.73
N LYS A 220 -22.98 -1.17 4.17
CA LYS A 220 -22.73 -0.99 2.72
C LYS A 220 -23.95 -0.49 1.92
N ASN A 221 -24.90 0.16 2.58
CA ASN A 221 -26.18 0.61 2.01
C ASN A 221 -26.40 2.12 2.14
N TYR A 222 -25.32 2.90 2.12
CA TYR A 222 -25.37 4.34 2.34
C TYR A 222 -25.66 5.12 1.05
N GLU A 223 -26.39 6.24 1.21
CA GLU A 223 -26.77 7.15 0.11
C GLU A 223 -25.57 7.65 -0.70
N GLY A 224 -24.48 8.01 -0.02
CA GLY A 224 -23.23 8.45 -0.65
C GLY A 224 -22.22 7.33 -0.91
N GLY A 225 -22.64 6.05 -0.86
CA GLY A 225 -21.73 4.91 -0.95
C GLY A 225 -20.70 4.91 0.18
N VAL A 226 -19.55 4.32 -0.08
CA VAL A 226 -18.43 4.21 0.89
C VAL A 226 -17.97 5.57 1.43
N TRP A 227 -18.12 6.62 0.65
CA TRP A 227 -17.72 7.98 1.03
C TRP A 227 -18.62 8.62 2.10
N THR A 228 -19.73 8.00 2.47
CA THR A 228 -20.54 8.37 3.64
C THR A 228 -19.77 8.15 4.94
N LEU A 229 -18.92 7.12 4.98
CA LEU A 229 -18.11 6.76 6.15
C LEU A 229 -16.83 7.62 6.26
N PRO A 230 -16.17 7.62 7.44
CA PRO A 230 -14.84 8.19 7.60
C PRO A 230 -13.83 7.61 6.58
N PRO A 231 -12.85 8.42 6.14
CA PRO A 231 -12.60 9.80 6.53
C PRO A 231 -13.39 10.82 5.71
N SER A 232 -14.12 10.39 4.68
CA SER A 232 -14.77 11.31 3.73
C SER A 232 -15.94 12.06 4.33
N LEU A 233 -16.82 11.36 5.09
CA LEU A 233 -18.02 11.93 5.70
C LEU A 233 -18.78 12.85 4.72
N ARG A 234 -19.01 12.35 3.47
CA ARG A 234 -19.55 13.12 2.33
C ARG A 234 -20.87 13.82 2.66
N LEU A 235 -21.69 13.24 3.55
CA LEU A 235 -22.97 13.80 3.97
C LEU A 235 -22.83 14.91 5.02
N LYS A 236 -21.59 15.31 5.34
CA LYS A 236 -21.23 16.35 6.30
C LYS A 236 -21.85 16.07 7.67
N ASP A 237 -22.79 16.93 8.14
CA ASP A 237 -23.36 16.82 9.48
C ASP A 237 -24.56 15.86 9.56
N LYS A 238 -25.12 15.41 8.40
CA LYS A 238 -26.21 14.44 8.37
C LYS A 238 -25.74 13.10 8.97
N ASP A 239 -26.31 12.73 10.10
CA ASP A 239 -26.01 11.48 10.83
C ASP A 239 -24.52 11.26 11.15
N LYS A 240 -23.73 12.34 11.26
CA LYS A 240 -22.28 12.28 11.41
C LYS A 240 -21.82 11.39 12.55
N GLN A 241 -22.45 11.49 13.73
CA GLN A 241 -22.08 10.69 14.88
C GLN A 241 -22.32 9.19 14.65
N LYS A 242 -23.39 8.84 13.95
CA LYS A 242 -23.66 7.46 13.53
C LYS A 242 -22.53 6.92 12.64
N TYR A 243 -22.11 7.68 11.64
CA TYR A 243 -21.04 7.25 10.73
C TYR A 243 -19.67 7.22 11.40
N LEU A 244 -19.39 8.13 12.32
CA LEU A 244 -18.18 8.06 13.15
C LEU A 244 -18.19 6.82 14.05
N GLY A 245 -19.35 6.41 14.59
CA GLY A 245 -19.49 5.19 15.40
C GLY A 245 -19.32 3.88 14.60
N ILE A 246 -19.59 3.91 13.29
CA ILE A 246 -19.30 2.79 12.38
C ILE A 246 -17.79 2.70 12.11
N GLY A 247 -17.13 3.85 11.92
CA GLY A 247 -15.71 3.91 11.55
C GLY A 247 -15.48 3.83 10.05
N GLU A 248 -14.27 3.43 9.64
CA GLU A 248 -13.94 3.20 8.22
C GLU A 248 -14.66 1.94 7.68
N SER A 249 -14.82 1.87 6.38
CA SER A 249 -15.54 0.79 5.68
C SER A 249 -15.01 -0.61 5.97
N ASP A 250 -15.86 -1.59 5.74
CA ASP A 250 -15.47 -3.00 5.60
C ASP A 250 -14.59 -3.21 4.36
N ARG A 251 -13.49 -3.97 4.51
CA ARG A 251 -12.51 -4.17 3.43
C ARG A 251 -12.05 -5.62 3.37
N MET A 252 -12.08 -6.17 2.15
CA MET A 252 -11.34 -7.38 1.83
C MET A 252 -9.84 -7.12 1.86
N THR A 253 -9.05 -8.12 2.17
CA THR A 253 -7.60 -8.13 2.08
C THR A 253 -7.18 -9.39 1.34
N LEU A 254 -6.63 -9.23 0.13
CA LEU A 254 -6.35 -10.32 -0.80
C LEU A 254 -4.86 -10.35 -1.11
N LEU A 255 -4.26 -11.52 -1.06
CA LEU A 255 -2.89 -11.78 -1.44
C LEU A 255 -2.86 -12.62 -2.71
N PHE A 256 -2.32 -12.05 -3.77
CA PHE A 256 -2.07 -12.75 -5.03
C PHE A 256 -0.56 -12.94 -5.24
N LYS A 257 -0.22 -13.83 -6.16
CA LYS A 257 1.16 -14.12 -6.58
C LYS A 257 1.22 -14.18 -8.11
N LYS A 258 2.29 -13.63 -8.68
CA LYS A 258 2.68 -13.97 -10.03
C LYS A 258 3.30 -15.39 -10.02
N PRO A 259 2.84 -16.34 -10.84
CA PRO A 259 3.46 -17.67 -10.94
C PRO A 259 4.97 -17.59 -11.24
N GLU A 260 5.66 -18.69 -10.91
CA GLU A 260 7.11 -18.85 -11.21
C GLU A 260 7.35 -18.88 -12.73
#